data_dc4d159f0fd97e2c57d38b41a6746dbb
#
_entry.id   dc4d159f0fd97e2c57d38b41a6746dbb
#
_cell.length_a   1.000
_cell.length_b   1.000
_cell.length_c   1.000
_cell.angle_alpha   90.00
_cell.angle_beta   90.00
_cell.angle_gamma   90.00
#
_symmetry.space_group_name_H-M   'P 1'
#
loop_
_entity.id
_entity.type
_entity.pdbx_description
1 polymer ?
#
loop_
_entity_poly.entity_id
_entity_poly.type
_entity_poly.pdbx_seq_one_letter_code
_entity_poly.pdbx_strand_id
1 'polypeptide(L)'
;MPDLADELTALMKAYEEANNSHDIERVAPMIAVDATYWFTDGSYRGLPEIASAISRTFSTIHDETYEISDLDWIVLAPESAVCRYRFSWKGIVGGEPRSGHGRGTNVITKHEGKWQIAHEHLSA
;
A
#
# COMPACT_ATOMS: atom_id res chain seq x y z
N MET A 1 -18.71 -3.01 18.59
CA MET A 1 -17.26 -2.89 18.34
C MET A 1 -16.93 -3.58 17.03
N PRO A 2 -16.28 -2.92 16.12
CA PRO A 2 -15.80 -3.62 14.93
C PRO A 2 -14.76 -4.65 15.37
N ASP A 3 -14.74 -5.79 14.71
CA ASP A 3 -13.72 -6.79 14.99
C ASP A 3 -12.39 -6.38 14.30
N LEU A 4 -11.33 -7.13 14.57
CA LEU A 4 -10.02 -6.83 14.07
C LEU A 4 -9.97 -6.84 12.54
N ALA A 5 -10.65 -7.79 11.91
CA ALA A 5 -10.71 -7.88 10.45
C ALA A 5 -11.35 -6.62 9.85
N ASP A 6 -12.45 -6.15 10.46
CA ASP A 6 -13.13 -4.93 9.99
C ASP A 6 -12.25 -3.70 10.17
N GLU A 7 -11.57 -3.60 11.31
CA GLU A 7 -10.65 -2.49 11.58
C GLU A 7 -9.53 -2.43 10.55
N LEU A 8 -8.90 -3.57 10.26
CA LEU A 8 -7.79 -3.64 9.33
C LEU A 8 -8.22 -3.54 7.87
N THR A 9 -9.43 -4.01 7.55
CA THR A 9 -10.01 -3.80 6.22
C THR A 9 -10.24 -2.31 5.97
N ALA A 10 -10.71 -1.59 6.98
CA ALA A 10 -10.87 -0.13 6.89
C ALA A 10 -9.52 0.57 6.73
N LEU A 11 -8.45 0.06 7.38
CA LEU A 11 -7.11 0.59 7.21
C LEU A 11 -6.62 0.44 5.76
N MET A 12 -6.83 -0.75 5.18
CA MET A 12 -6.42 -0.99 3.77
C MET A 12 -7.23 -0.14 2.81
N LYS A 13 -8.50 0.12 3.11
CA LYS A 13 -9.32 1.04 2.32
C LYS A 13 -8.80 2.47 2.41
N ALA A 14 -8.44 2.91 3.61
CA ALA A 14 -7.85 4.22 3.82
C ALA A 14 -6.49 4.35 3.10
N TYR A 15 -5.72 3.26 3.07
CA TYR A 15 -4.44 3.21 2.36
C TYR A 15 -4.65 3.38 0.85
N GLU A 16 -5.64 2.69 0.29
CA GLU A 16 -6.03 2.84 -1.11
C GLU A 16 -6.40 4.29 -1.41
N GLU A 17 -7.23 4.89 -0.58
CA GLU A 17 -7.67 6.28 -0.74
C GLU A 17 -6.49 7.27 -0.63
N ALA A 18 -5.57 7.02 0.31
CA ALA A 18 -4.39 7.85 0.48
C ALA A 18 -3.51 7.80 -0.78
N ASN A 19 -3.30 6.61 -1.36
CA ASN A 19 -2.56 6.49 -2.60
C ASN A 19 -3.25 7.20 -3.76
N ASN A 20 -4.57 7.13 -3.83
CA ASN A 20 -5.34 7.82 -4.87
C ASN A 20 -5.35 9.34 -4.72
N SER A 21 -4.98 9.86 -3.55
CA SER A 21 -4.83 11.31 -3.38
C SER A 21 -3.57 11.86 -4.07
N HIS A 22 -2.62 11.01 -4.39
CA HIS A 22 -1.30 11.36 -4.95
C HIS A 22 -0.54 12.32 -4.04
N ASP A 23 -0.80 12.27 -2.74
CA ASP A 23 -0.16 13.10 -1.73
C ASP A 23 0.60 12.19 -0.77
N ILE A 24 1.93 12.23 -0.87
CA ILE A 24 2.79 11.36 -0.05
C ILE A 24 2.62 11.63 1.45
N GLU A 25 2.23 12.84 1.82
CA GLU A 25 2.01 13.18 3.24
C GLU A 25 0.79 12.48 3.82
N ARG A 26 -0.12 12.01 2.98
CA ARG A 26 -1.27 11.20 3.41
C ARG A 26 -0.93 9.71 3.48
N VAL A 27 0.03 9.26 2.68
CA VAL A 27 0.44 7.86 2.63
C VAL A 27 1.48 7.55 3.72
N ALA A 28 2.48 8.40 3.87
CA ALA A 28 3.61 8.17 4.75
C ALA A 28 3.25 7.81 6.21
N PRO A 29 2.26 8.46 6.85
CA PRO A 29 1.91 8.10 8.23
C PRO A 29 1.39 6.68 8.39
N MET A 30 0.97 6.04 7.32
CA MET A 30 0.45 4.66 7.35
C MET A 30 1.57 3.63 7.21
N ILE A 31 2.80 4.06 6.99
CA ILE A 31 3.95 3.19 6.76
C ILE A 31 4.89 3.27 7.96
N ALA A 32 5.33 2.10 8.46
CA ALA A 32 6.28 2.05 9.57
C ALA A 32 7.63 2.64 9.13
N VAL A 33 8.34 3.30 10.06
CA VAL A 33 9.60 3.97 9.72
C VAL A 33 10.69 2.99 9.25
N ASP A 34 10.63 1.75 9.69
CA ASP A 34 11.58 0.69 9.34
C ASP A 34 10.99 -0.32 8.34
N ALA A 35 9.91 0.05 7.66
CA ALA A 35 9.25 -0.83 6.69
C ALA A 35 10.16 -1.21 5.53
N THR A 36 9.82 -2.32 4.87
CA THR A 36 10.46 -2.74 3.64
C THR A 36 9.38 -2.95 2.57
N TYR A 37 9.60 -2.41 1.40
CA TYR A 37 8.67 -2.53 0.27
C TYR A 37 9.39 -3.17 -0.90
N TRP A 38 8.81 -4.22 -1.44
CA TRP A 38 9.30 -4.88 -2.65
C TRP A 38 8.29 -4.64 -3.77
N PHE A 39 8.67 -3.77 -4.69
CA PHE A 39 7.87 -3.50 -5.89
C PHE A 39 8.42 -4.30 -7.06
N THR A 40 7.70 -4.28 -8.17
CA THR A 40 8.14 -4.99 -9.38
C THR A 40 9.43 -4.40 -9.96
N ASP A 41 9.73 -3.14 -9.67
CA ASP A 41 10.89 -2.42 -10.20
C ASP A 41 12.06 -2.32 -9.22
N GLY A 42 11.90 -2.76 -7.98
CA GLY A 42 12.98 -2.68 -7.01
C GLY A 42 12.54 -2.90 -5.57
N SER A 43 13.53 -2.88 -4.70
CA SER A 43 13.36 -3.08 -3.26
C SER A 43 13.72 -1.79 -2.52
N TYR A 44 12.93 -1.42 -1.54
CA TYR A 44 13.09 -0.17 -0.80
C TYR A 44 13.05 -0.45 0.70
N ARG A 45 13.98 0.14 1.43
CA ARG A 45 14.10 -0.07 2.87
C ARG A 45 14.00 1.27 3.59
N GLY A 46 13.08 1.35 4.57
CA GLY A 46 12.87 2.53 5.39
C GLY A 46 11.96 3.54 4.73
N LEU A 47 11.26 4.31 5.55
CA LEU A 47 10.26 5.26 5.08
C LEU A 47 10.79 6.28 4.06
N PRO A 48 11.99 6.87 4.24
CA PRO A 48 12.47 7.83 3.24
C PRO A 48 12.61 7.24 1.83
N GLU A 49 13.16 6.03 1.69
CA GLU A 49 13.28 5.38 0.38
C GLU A 49 11.92 5.03 -0.20
N ILE A 50 11.03 4.50 0.66
CA ILE A 50 9.68 4.11 0.24
C ILE A 50 8.89 5.32 -0.22
N ALA A 51 8.92 6.40 0.56
CA ALA A 51 8.21 7.63 0.22
C ALA A 51 8.72 8.21 -1.10
N SER A 52 10.02 8.15 -1.33
CA SER A 52 10.65 8.60 -2.57
C SER A 52 10.16 7.78 -3.77
N ALA A 53 10.10 6.45 -3.61
CA ALA A 53 9.62 5.54 -4.66
C ALA A 53 8.15 5.80 -5.00
N ILE A 54 7.31 5.95 -3.98
CA ILE A 54 5.88 6.23 -4.18
C ILE A 54 5.69 7.59 -4.85
N SER A 55 6.45 8.60 -4.41
CA SER A 55 6.39 9.95 -5.00
C SER A 55 6.79 9.94 -6.47
N ARG A 56 7.77 9.13 -6.85
CA ARG A 56 8.15 8.98 -8.27
C ARG A 56 7.00 8.40 -9.08
N THR A 57 6.29 7.42 -8.51
CA THR A 57 5.11 6.85 -9.18
C THR A 57 4.04 7.92 -9.40
N PHE A 58 3.77 8.73 -8.38
CA PHE A 58 2.80 9.83 -8.51
C PHE A 58 3.20 10.83 -9.59
N SER A 59 4.50 11.07 -9.77
CA SER A 59 5.00 11.98 -10.81
C SER A 59 5.00 11.34 -12.20
N THR A 60 5.18 10.03 -12.28
CA THR A 60 5.29 9.31 -13.55
C THR A 60 3.94 8.97 -14.14
N ILE A 61 2.99 8.56 -13.30
CA ILE A 61 1.65 8.18 -13.73
C ILE A 61 0.69 9.31 -13.38
N HIS A 62 0.21 10.01 -14.41
CA HIS A 62 -0.73 11.11 -14.23
C HIS A 62 -2.16 10.56 -14.16
N ASP A 63 -3.00 11.17 -13.34
CA ASP A 63 -4.41 10.79 -13.18
C ASP A 63 -4.57 9.31 -12.82
N GLU A 64 -3.64 8.78 -12.04
CA GLU A 64 -3.67 7.38 -11.66
C GLU A 64 -4.86 7.06 -10.75
N THR A 65 -5.56 5.97 -11.08
CA THR A 65 -6.52 5.33 -10.18
C THR A 65 -5.95 3.98 -9.77
N TYR A 66 -5.78 3.78 -8.48
CA TYR A 66 -5.25 2.56 -7.87
C TYR A 66 -6.37 1.85 -7.12
N GLU A 67 -6.53 0.55 -7.36
CA GLU A 67 -7.61 -0.23 -6.76
C GLU A 67 -7.07 -1.50 -6.13
N ILE A 68 -7.51 -1.76 -4.90
CA ILE A 68 -7.23 -3.00 -4.16
C ILE A 68 -8.52 -3.82 -4.18
N SER A 69 -8.42 -5.09 -4.55
CA SER A 69 -9.57 -6.00 -4.62
C SER A 69 -9.19 -7.37 -4.07
N ASP A 70 -10.21 -8.19 -3.80
CA ASP A 70 -10.03 -9.56 -3.30
C ASP A 70 -9.17 -9.65 -2.04
N LEU A 71 -9.39 -8.71 -1.12
CA LEU A 71 -8.63 -8.65 0.13
C LEU A 71 -8.93 -9.87 1.00
N ASP A 72 -7.88 -10.57 1.42
CA ASP A 72 -7.96 -11.80 2.19
C ASP A 72 -6.97 -11.73 3.36
N TRP A 73 -7.46 -11.90 4.59
CA TRP A 73 -6.63 -11.90 5.77
C TRP A 73 -6.11 -13.31 6.05
N ILE A 74 -4.79 -13.48 5.96
CA ILE A 74 -4.13 -14.77 6.19
C ILE A 74 -3.79 -14.93 7.66
N VAL A 75 -3.39 -13.85 8.33
CA VAL A 75 -3.06 -13.83 9.75
C VAL A 75 -3.76 -12.63 10.38
N LEU A 76 -4.42 -12.88 11.50
CA LEU A 76 -5.01 -11.83 12.33
C LEU A 76 -4.64 -12.13 13.79
N ALA A 77 -3.74 -11.33 14.33
CA ALA A 77 -3.29 -11.42 15.72
C ALA A 77 -3.38 -10.02 16.35
N PRO A 78 -3.34 -9.92 17.69
CA PRO A 78 -3.55 -8.62 18.35
C PRO A 78 -2.59 -7.51 17.93
N GLU A 79 -1.38 -7.85 17.49
CA GLU A 79 -0.37 -6.85 17.14
C GLU A 79 0.24 -7.05 15.76
N SER A 80 -0.25 -8.03 14.99
CA SER A 80 0.25 -8.29 13.65
C SER A 80 -0.83 -8.91 12.78
N ALA A 81 -0.80 -8.58 11.51
CA ALA A 81 -1.72 -9.12 10.53
C ALA A 81 -1.04 -9.22 9.18
N VAL A 82 -1.48 -10.18 8.39
CA VAL A 82 -0.99 -10.36 7.02
C VAL A 82 -2.20 -10.49 6.12
N CYS A 83 -2.22 -9.72 5.06
CA CYS A 83 -3.24 -9.85 4.02
C CYS A 83 -2.60 -10.04 2.66
N ARG A 84 -3.38 -10.60 1.76
CA ARG A 84 -3.04 -10.66 0.34
C ARG A 84 -4.23 -10.12 -0.44
N TYR A 85 -3.96 -9.61 -1.63
CA TYR A 85 -4.98 -8.96 -2.44
C TYR A 85 -4.55 -8.93 -3.90
N ARG A 86 -5.45 -8.47 -4.77
CA ARG A 86 -5.13 -8.10 -6.14
C ARG A 86 -5.12 -6.59 -6.22
N PHE A 87 -4.21 -6.04 -7.01
CA PHE A 87 -4.22 -4.61 -7.29
C PHE A 87 -4.31 -4.38 -8.80
N SER A 88 -4.84 -3.22 -9.15
CA SER A 88 -4.84 -2.72 -10.51
C SER A 88 -4.66 -1.22 -10.49
N TRP A 89 -4.09 -0.69 -11.55
CA TRP A 89 -3.95 0.74 -11.72
C TRP A 89 -4.16 1.11 -13.18
N LYS A 90 -4.58 2.33 -13.40
CA LYS A 90 -4.67 2.93 -14.72
C LYS A 90 -4.36 4.41 -14.61
N GLY A 91 -3.76 4.97 -15.65
CA GLY A 91 -3.37 6.38 -15.67
C GLY A 91 -2.74 6.74 -16.99
N ILE A 92 -2.08 7.89 -17.00
CA ILE A 92 -1.44 8.43 -18.19
C ILE A 92 0.07 8.45 -17.95
N VAL A 93 0.82 7.81 -18.83
CA VAL A 93 2.29 7.78 -18.76
C VAL A 93 2.83 8.26 -20.11
N GLY A 94 3.62 9.34 -20.08
CA GLY A 94 4.17 9.90 -21.32
C GLY A 94 3.10 10.34 -22.32
N GLY A 95 1.95 10.79 -21.83
CA GLY A 95 0.84 11.23 -22.66
C GLY A 95 -0.05 10.11 -23.19
N GLU A 96 0.21 8.86 -22.81
CA GLU A 96 -0.56 7.71 -23.28
C GLU A 96 -1.24 6.95 -22.15
N PRO A 97 -2.46 6.43 -22.35
CA PRO A 97 -3.12 5.58 -21.37
C PRO A 97 -2.31 4.30 -21.13
N ARG A 98 -2.12 3.99 -19.85
CA ARG A 98 -1.45 2.75 -19.41
C ARG A 98 -2.22 2.15 -18.26
N SER A 99 -2.08 0.85 -18.10
CA SER A 99 -2.68 0.14 -16.97
C SER A 99 -1.81 -1.05 -16.60
N GLY A 100 -1.99 -1.51 -15.37
CA GLY A 100 -1.30 -2.71 -14.90
C GLY A 100 -2.10 -3.35 -13.79
N HIS A 101 -1.71 -4.57 -13.44
CA HIS A 101 -2.33 -5.31 -12.36
C HIS A 101 -1.35 -6.33 -11.82
N GLY A 102 -1.66 -6.86 -10.63
CA GLY A 102 -0.82 -7.87 -10.03
C GLY A 102 -1.37 -8.31 -8.68
N ARG A 103 -0.51 -8.90 -7.89
CA ARG A 103 -0.84 -9.43 -6.56
C ARG A 103 0.01 -8.75 -5.51
N GLY A 104 -0.60 -8.51 -4.35
CA GLY A 104 0.08 -7.88 -3.23
C GLY A 104 -0.04 -8.69 -1.95
N THR A 105 0.95 -8.55 -1.09
CA THR A 105 0.95 -9.08 0.27
C THR A 105 1.45 -7.98 1.19
N ASN A 106 0.67 -7.66 2.23
CA ASN A 106 1.07 -6.66 3.22
C ASN A 106 1.15 -7.28 4.61
N VAL A 107 2.21 -6.94 5.32
CA VAL A 107 2.36 -7.22 6.74
C VAL A 107 2.09 -5.91 7.48
N ILE A 108 1.14 -5.95 8.42
CA ILE A 108 0.71 -4.79 9.18
C ILE A 108 0.98 -5.09 10.66
N THR A 109 1.65 -4.16 11.34
CA THR A 109 2.00 -4.34 12.75
C THR A 109 1.45 -3.20 13.57
N LYS A 110 1.10 -3.51 14.83
CA LYS A 110 0.64 -2.53 15.79
C LYS A 110 1.78 -2.19 16.74
N HIS A 111 2.12 -0.93 16.82
CA HIS A 111 3.15 -0.44 17.72
C HIS A 111 2.65 0.80 18.42
N GLU A 112 2.71 0.80 19.75
CA GLU A 112 2.22 1.90 20.56
C GLU A 112 0.78 2.31 20.21
N GLY A 113 -0.07 1.30 20.01
CA GLY A 113 -1.49 1.51 19.72
C GLY A 113 -1.81 1.88 18.28
N LYS A 114 -0.80 1.96 17.41
CA LYS A 114 -0.99 2.38 16.02
C LYS A 114 -0.64 1.27 15.05
N TRP A 115 -1.57 0.95 14.15
CA TRP A 115 -1.34 0.02 13.05
C TRP A 115 -0.64 0.71 11.90
N GLN A 116 0.45 0.11 11.40
CA GLN A 116 1.19 0.61 10.24
C GLN A 116 1.66 -0.54 9.38
N ILE A 117 1.84 -0.26 8.10
CA ILE A 117 2.34 -1.26 7.15
C ILE A 117 3.84 -1.43 7.38
N ALA A 118 4.24 -2.65 7.72
CA ALA A 118 5.64 -3.00 7.97
C ALA A 118 6.32 -3.59 6.74
N HIS A 119 5.53 -4.19 5.84
CA HIS A 119 6.05 -4.75 4.60
C HIS A 119 4.96 -4.77 3.54
N GLU A 120 5.35 -4.47 2.31
CA GLU A 120 4.48 -4.63 1.15
C GLU A 120 5.28 -5.30 0.04
N HIS A 121 4.70 -6.33 -0.55
CA HIS A 121 5.28 -7.01 -1.70
C HIS A 121 4.27 -7.03 -2.83
N LEU A 122 4.61 -6.38 -3.93
CA LEU A 122 3.79 -6.38 -5.14
C LEU A 122 4.48 -7.18 -6.22
N SER A 123 3.73 -8.02 -6.90
CA SER A 123 4.22 -8.82 -8.02
C SER A 123 3.26 -8.69 -9.20
N ALA A 124 3.81 -8.80 -10.39
CA ALA A 124 3.01 -8.77 -11.61
C ALA A 124 2.15 -10.04 -11.79
#